data_89a8bf6165411b99805dedfc099717ed
#
_entry.id   89a8bf6165411b99805dedfc099717ed
#
_cell.length_a   1.000
_cell.length_b   1.000
_cell.length_c   1.000
_cell.angle_alpha   90.00
_cell.angle_beta   90.00
_cell.angle_gamma   90.00
#
_symmetry.space_group_name_H-M   'P 1'
#
loop_
_entity.id
_entity.type
_entity.pdbx_description
1 polymer ?
#
loop_
_entity_poly.entity_id
_entity_poly.type
_entity_poly.pdbx_seq_one_letter_code
_entity_poly.pdbx_strand_id
1 'polypeptide(L)'
;MAQRSWFRRLFGGGAAAVALPQPTPNATSQPQTLGSEEEVFLAQLVQDLGDGKRRDQAGSHDVLAKLEGLWKSGHERLAIEWAEKLLGVPEVPEGQTAAVRAILVERYEQRGELETALPHLELLIAIDEHALRAHYLLAEHARRREDHERALRHYEAVLGRDVDYPNVRVRVERLRQLTGRAAPVAGETIAAGDVVGVQAGARYRLVRELGRGATGVVYLARDAELDRDVAIKLLHPHLAGTDKQGALDRFFHEARVMASLRHPNVVAVLDLDEASRRIVMELAAGGTLRDLLRERGPRTLRRAVERHTQVLSALSAAHRRGIVHCDLKPGNLMFRRDADKPGVEVILGDFGVAHLPDETGAVAAVERRPEAVGTLAYMSPEQRRGEVSPASDLYASGVVLYEMFTGHVPWSRDAVMAGTRRASDFQLPRSIFEDAPALGESVQAHIDHLADPDASKRPTTLQALAEAQRLKERIIAAGAA
;
A
#
# COMPACT_ATOMS: atom_id res chain seq x y z
N MET A 1 24.25 9.74 0.38
CA MET A 1 24.53 8.68 1.38
C MET A 1 23.83 8.91 2.72
N ALA A 2 23.59 10.14 3.17
CA ALA A 2 22.89 10.44 4.43
C ALA A 2 21.39 10.05 4.43
N GLN A 3 20.69 10.20 3.32
CA GLN A 3 19.28 9.77 3.19
C GLN A 3 19.04 8.26 3.42
N ARG A 4 20.03 7.39 3.11
CA ARG A 4 19.92 5.94 3.31
C ARG A 4 19.97 5.51 4.78
N SER A 5 20.63 6.28 5.64
CA SER A 5 20.74 5.95 7.07
C SER A 5 19.48 6.33 7.85
N TRP A 6 18.81 7.39 7.43
CA TRP A 6 17.57 7.89 8.02
C TRP A 6 16.38 6.94 7.77
N PHE A 7 16.23 6.45 6.53
CA PHE A 7 15.19 5.49 6.15
C PHE A 7 15.31 4.16 6.93
N ARG A 8 16.54 3.67 7.17
CA ARG A 8 16.77 2.46 7.96
C ARG A 8 16.30 2.57 9.41
N ARG A 9 16.35 3.76 10.01
CA ARG A 9 15.91 3.97 11.41
C ARG A 9 14.41 4.12 11.57
N LEU A 10 13.73 4.68 10.57
CA LEU A 10 12.28 4.87 10.61
C LEU A 10 11.48 3.58 10.40
N PHE A 11 12.03 2.59 9.69
CA PHE A 11 11.30 1.40 9.26
C PHE A 11 11.95 0.06 9.66
N GLY A 12 13.09 0.06 10.32
CA GLY A 12 13.87 -1.13 10.65
C GLY A 12 13.71 -1.61 12.10
N GLY A 13 12.51 -1.83 12.58
CA GLY A 13 12.23 -2.43 13.89
C GLY A 13 11.60 -3.81 13.75
N GLY A 14 12.43 -4.86 13.71
CA GLY A 14 11.98 -6.24 13.82
C GLY A 14 11.25 -6.46 15.15
N ALA A 15 10.16 -7.23 15.11
CA ALA A 15 9.38 -7.62 16.25
C ALA A 15 10.18 -8.58 17.16
N ALA A 16 10.98 -8.02 18.08
CA ALA A 16 11.33 -8.67 19.32
C ALA A 16 10.54 -7.95 20.41
N ALA A 17 9.82 -8.69 21.23
CA ALA A 17 9.20 -8.17 22.43
C ALA A 17 10.32 -7.63 23.35
N VAL A 18 10.63 -6.34 23.21
CA VAL A 18 11.56 -5.65 24.09
C VAL A 18 10.75 -5.24 25.31
N ALA A 19 11.02 -5.94 26.43
CA ALA A 19 10.69 -5.46 27.75
C ALA A 19 11.26 -4.04 27.88
N LEU A 20 10.41 -3.10 28.29
CA LEU A 20 10.81 -1.72 28.55
C LEU A 20 11.99 -1.72 29.55
N PRO A 21 13.11 -1.07 29.22
CA PRO A 21 14.14 -0.84 30.23
C PRO A 21 13.56 0.08 31.29
N GLN A 22 13.69 -0.32 32.55
CA GLN A 22 13.41 0.55 33.68
C GLN A 22 14.37 1.75 33.64
N PRO A 23 13.94 2.95 34.04
CA PRO A 23 14.81 4.11 34.02
C PRO A 23 15.94 3.90 35.00
N THR A 24 17.16 3.81 34.53
CA THR A 24 18.35 3.94 35.35
C THR A 24 18.50 5.39 35.80
N PRO A 25 18.69 5.66 37.10
CA PRO A 25 18.89 7.02 37.56
C PRO A 25 20.31 7.49 37.23
N ASN A 26 20.39 8.68 36.64
CA ASN A 26 21.52 9.59 36.60
C ASN A 26 22.84 9.14 35.97
N ALA A 27 23.02 9.54 34.71
CA ALA A 27 24.30 10.12 34.31
C ALA A 27 24.08 11.62 34.10
N THR A 28 24.46 12.43 35.05
CA THR A 28 24.64 13.87 34.96
C THR A 28 25.81 14.14 33.99
N SER A 29 25.50 14.14 32.70
CA SER A 29 26.37 14.81 31.72
C SER A 29 26.10 16.31 31.84
N GLN A 30 27.13 17.07 32.23
CA GLN A 30 27.13 18.53 32.16
C GLN A 30 26.74 18.96 30.74
N PRO A 31 25.91 20.00 30.57
CA PRO A 31 25.58 20.49 29.25
C PRO A 31 26.88 21.01 28.60
N GLN A 32 27.34 20.33 27.56
CA GLN A 32 28.34 20.88 26.67
C GLN A 32 27.70 22.08 25.98
N THR A 33 28.21 23.28 26.22
CA THR A 33 27.83 24.50 25.50
C THR A 33 28.35 24.39 24.08
N LEU A 34 27.47 24.60 23.11
CA LEU A 34 27.87 24.78 21.70
C LEU A 34 28.87 25.91 21.58
N GLY A 35 29.75 25.82 20.59
CA GLY A 35 30.57 26.96 20.21
C GLY A 35 29.65 28.10 19.70
N SER A 36 29.97 29.31 20.06
CA SER A 36 29.22 30.52 19.66
C SER A 36 29.02 30.64 18.14
N GLU A 37 29.87 30.00 17.34
CA GLU A 37 29.78 29.94 15.87
C GLU A 37 28.61 29.09 15.34
N GLU A 38 28.28 27.97 16.00
CA GLU A 38 27.16 27.09 15.59
C GLU A 38 25.81 27.72 15.92
N GLU A 39 25.70 28.40 17.06
CA GLU A 39 24.50 29.16 17.43
C GLU A 39 24.24 30.32 16.47
N VAL A 40 25.29 31.07 16.12
CA VAL A 40 25.20 32.18 15.16
C VAL A 40 24.84 31.66 13.77
N PHE A 41 25.41 30.54 13.34
CA PHE A 41 25.09 29.92 12.04
C PHE A 41 23.62 29.50 11.96
N LEU A 42 23.08 28.84 12.98
CA LEU A 42 21.67 28.43 13.00
C LEU A 42 20.73 29.61 13.05
N ALA A 43 21.05 30.65 13.86
CA ALA A 43 20.27 31.90 13.92
C ALA A 43 20.24 32.58 12.55
N GLN A 44 21.39 32.67 11.87
CA GLN A 44 21.48 33.24 10.53
C GLN A 44 20.71 32.42 9.50
N LEU A 45 20.73 31.09 9.60
CA LEU A 45 20.02 30.19 8.69
C LEU A 45 18.50 30.35 8.82
N VAL A 46 17.97 30.49 10.05
CA VAL A 46 16.55 30.76 10.29
C VAL A 46 16.17 32.13 9.74
N GLN A 47 17.00 33.13 9.93
CA GLN A 47 16.78 34.47 9.40
C GLN A 47 16.83 34.51 7.87
N ASP A 48 17.77 33.80 7.25
CA ASP A 48 17.91 33.71 5.79
C ASP A 48 16.70 32.97 5.15
N LEU A 49 16.13 31.98 5.84
CA LEU A 49 14.90 31.30 5.40
C LEU A 49 13.70 32.25 5.50
N GLY A 50 13.56 33.02 6.59
CA GLY A 50 12.50 34.02 6.79
C GLY A 50 12.59 35.18 5.79
N ASP A 51 13.80 35.58 5.40
CA ASP A 51 14.04 36.61 4.37
C ASP A 51 13.93 36.11 2.93
N GLY A 52 13.63 34.83 2.72
CA GLY A 52 13.47 34.23 1.38
C GLY A 52 14.76 34.11 0.57
N LYS A 53 15.92 34.30 1.19
CA LYS A 53 17.24 34.30 0.51
C LYS A 53 17.75 32.91 0.13
N ARG A 54 17.22 31.85 0.76
CA ARG A 54 17.59 30.45 0.47
C ARG A 54 16.34 29.62 0.19
N ARG A 55 15.74 29.82 -0.98
CA ARG A 55 14.56 29.05 -1.43
C ARG A 55 14.89 27.78 -2.21
N ASP A 56 16.17 27.47 -2.40
CA ASP A 56 16.59 26.28 -3.14
C ASP A 56 16.63 25.03 -2.24
N GLN A 57 16.52 23.85 -2.89
CA GLN A 57 16.58 22.56 -2.19
C GLN A 57 17.90 22.32 -1.44
N ALA A 58 18.99 23.00 -1.81
CA ALA A 58 20.29 22.87 -1.17
C ALA A 58 20.31 23.47 0.24
N GLY A 59 19.65 24.60 0.45
CA GLY A 59 19.53 25.21 1.78
C GLY A 59 18.77 24.35 2.79
N SER A 60 17.76 23.60 2.34
CA SER A 60 16.95 22.74 3.20
C SER A 60 17.69 21.49 3.67
N HIS A 61 18.51 20.90 2.83
CA HIS A 61 19.34 19.77 3.24
C HIS A 61 20.37 20.14 4.31
N ASP A 62 20.88 21.37 4.27
CA ASP A 62 21.85 21.87 5.25
C ASP A 62 21.20 22.03 6.63
N VAL A 63 19.96 22.54 6.71
CA VAL A 63 19.21 22.69 7.99
C VAL A 63 18.96 21.35 8.65
N LEU A 64 18.42 20.38 7.92
CA LEU A 64 18.17 19.04 8.46
C LEU A 64 19.45 18.35 8.89
N ALA A 65 20.53 18.46 8.10
CA ALA A 65 21.83 17.91 8.43
C ALA A 65 22.43 18.54 9.71
N LYS A 66 22.21 19.84 9.92
CA LYS A 66 22.66 20.52 11.14
C LYS A 66 21.86 20.11 12.37
N LEU A 67 20.53 20.02 12.28
CA LEU A 67 19.70 19.49 13.37
C LEU A 67 20.12 18.04 13.72
N GLU A 68 20.36 17.18 12.73
CA GLU A 68 20.90 15.84 12.97
C GLU A 68 22.29 15.87 13.61
N GLY A 69 23.14 16.81 13.22
CA GLY A 69 24.47 17.01 13.80
C GLY A 69 24.39 17.35 15.29
N LEU A 70 23.50 18.28 15.67
CA LEU A 70 23.24 18.63 17.05
C LEU A 70 22.78 17.44 17.89
N TRP A 71 21.89 16.61 17.35
CA TRP A 71 21.45 15.39 18.03
C TRP A 71 22.56 14.37 18.22
N LYS A 72 23.39 14.16 17.17
CA LYS A 72 24.52 13.21 17.23
C LYS A 72 25.60 13.66 18.23
N SER A 73 25.78 14.96 18.42
CA SER A 73 26.73 15.55 19.37
C SER A 73 26.17 15.68 20.80
N GLY A 74 24.93 15.25 21.05
CA GLY A 74 24.33 15.25 22.38
C GLY A 74 23.61 16.57 22.78
N HIS A 75 23.52 17.53 21.86
CA HIS A 75 22.84 18.81 22.07
C HIS A 75 21.31 18.74 21.77
N GLU A 76 20.69 17.72 22.30
CA GLU A 76 19.28 17.39 21.97
C GLU A 76 18.30 18.51 22.28
N ARG A 77 18.44 19.17 23.45
CA ARG A 77 17.55 20.27 23.87
C ARG A 77 17.59 21.43 22.88
N LEU A 78 18.78 21.78 22.43
CA LEU A 78 18.99 22.87 21.48
C LEU A 78 18.45 22.50 20.09
N ALA A 79 18.64 21.26 19.65
CA ALA A 79 18.11 20.77 18.39
C ALA A 79 16.57 20.81 18.36
N ILE A 80 15.90 20.46 19.47
CA ILE A 80 14.44 20.59 19.61
C ILE A 80 14.02 22.05 19.53
N GLU A 81 14.68 22.93 20.30
CA GLU A 81 14.37 24.37 20.30
C GLU A 81 14.49 25.00 18.90
N TRP A 82 15.54 24.65 18.17
CA TRP A 82 15.74 25.13 16.81
C TRP A 82 14.76 24.55 15.81
N ALA A 83 14.40 23.27 15.95
CA ALA A 83 13.39 22.64 15.13
C ALA A 83 12.02 23.31 15.32
N GLU A 84 11.63 23.63 16.55
CA GLU A 84 10.38 24.35 16.85
C GLU A 84 10.40 25.79 16.28
N LYS A 85 11.52 26.50 16.40
CA LYS A 85 11.68 27.83 15.78
C LYS A 85 11.53 27.79 14.26
N LEU A 86 12.11 26.79 13.60
CA LEU A 86 11.96 26.58 12.15
C LEU A 86 10.50 26.38 11.73
N LEU A 87 9.70 25.67 12.53
CA LEU A 87 8.28 25.45 12.25
C LEU A 87 7.46 26.74 12.38
N GLY A 88 7.96 27.76 13.08
CA GLY A 88 7.34 29.08 13.19
C GLY A 88 7.66 30.03 12.05
N VAL A 89 8.51 29.67 11.10
CA VAL A 89 8.91 30.49 9.94
C VAL A 89 7.96 30.25 8.77
N PRO A 90 7.11 31.23 8.35
CA PRO A 90 6.07 31.02 7.33
C PRO A 90 6.61 30.67 5.94
N GLU A 91 7.85 31.04 5.63
CA GLU A 91 8.48 30.87 4.34
C GLU A 91 9.13 29.48 4.14
N VAL A 92 9.15 28.62 5.18
CA VAL A 92 9.69 27.25 5.07
C VAL A 92 8.75 26.39 4.25
N PRO A 93 9.21 25.75 3.16
CA PRO A 93 8.37 24.91 2.33
C PRO A 93 7.72 23.76 3.10
N GLU A 94 6.48 23.40 2.73
CA GLU A 94 5.68 22.38 3.44
C GLU A 94 6.38 21.02 3.56
N GLY A 95 7.10 20.58 2.53
CA GLY A 95 7.87 19.34 2.58
C GLY A 95 9.02 19.36 3.62
N GLN A 96 9.57 20.55 3.93
CA GLN A 96 10.61 20.70 4.94
C GLN A 96 10.02 20.77 6.36
N THR A 97 8.92 21.50 6.53
CA THR A 97 8.19 21.50 7.81
C THR A 97 7.73 20.09 8.18
N ALA A 98 7.33 19.28 7.20
CA ALA A 98 7.00 17.88 7.40
C ALA A 98 8.18 17.06 7.92
N ALA A 99 9.35 17.19 7.29
CA ALA A 99 10.55 16.48 7.71
C ALA A 99 11.01 16.90 9.12
N VAL A 100 10.98 18.19 9.44
CA VAL A 100 11.29 18.69 10.79
C VAL A 100 10.31 18.15 11.83
N ARG A 101 8.98 18.14 11.53
CA ARG A 101 7.96 17.56 12.42
C ARG A 101 8.19 16.06 12.63
N ALA A 102 8.53 15.32 11.59
CA ALA A 102 8.79 13.89 11.69
C ALA A 102 9.98 13.59 12.61
N ILE A 103 11.04 14.41 12.52
CA ILE A 103 12.20 14.32 13.41
C ILE A 103 11.80 14.65 14.85
N LEU A 104 11.05 15.72 15.11
CA LEU A 104 10.56 16.05 16.45
C LEU A 104 9.73 14.93 17.05
N VAL A 105 8.80 14.35 16.28
CA VAL A 105 8.00 13.20 16.72
C VAL A 105 8.88 12.03 17.13
N GLU A 106 9.93 11.70 16.35
CA GLU A 106 10.85 10.63 16.69
C GLU A 106 11.56 10.88 18.03
N ARG A 107 11.98 12.13 18.27
CA ARG A 107 12.66 12.50 19.53
C ARG A 107 11.72 12.48 20.72
N TYR A 108 10.54 13.06 20.61
CA TYR A 108 9.54 12.98 21.66
C TYR A 108 9.12 11.54 21.98
N GLU A 109 9.01 10.66 20.96
CA GLU A 109 8.74 9.25 21.16
C GLU A 109 9.86 8.53 21.94
N GLN A 110 11.15 8.78 21.58
CA GLN A 110 12.31 8.21 22.28
C GLN A 110 12.38 8.66 23.75
N ARG A 111 11.91 9.85 24.06
CA ARG A 111 11.84 10.40 25.44
C ARG A 111 10.58 9.97 26.20
N GLY A 112 9.64 9.29 25.54
CA GLY A 112 8.35 8.94 26.11
C GLY A 112 7.39 10.14 26.25
N GLU A 113 7.68 11.29 25.63
CA GLU A 113 6.92 12.53 25.67
C GLU A 113 5.92 12.61 24.51
N LEU A 114 5.13 11.56 24.31
CA LEU A 114 4.24 11.44 23.14
C LEU A 114 3.12 12.51 23.15
N GLU A 115 2.74 13.02 24.33
CA GLU A 115 1.78 14.13 24.47
C GLU A 115 2.27 15.40 23.75
N THR A 116 3.56 15.72 23.87
CA THR A 116 4.18 16.89 23.21
C THR A 116 4.23 16.69 21.69
N ALA A 117 4.30 15.44 21.22
CA ALA A 117 4.32 15.11 19.80
C ALA A 117 2.94 15.21 19.12
N LEU A 118 1.82 15.24 19.87
CA LEU A 118 0.47 15.17 19.28
C LEU A 118 0.19 16.25 18.23
N PRO A 119 0.49 17.55 18.44
CA PRO A 119 0.23 18.59 17.43
C PRO A 119 0.99 18.33 16.12
N HIS A 120 2.21 17.80 16.21
CA HIS A 120 3.00 17.46 15.04
C HIS A 120 2.41 16.23 14.31
N LEU A 121 1.99 15.21 15.06
CA LEU A 121 1.34 14.01 14.51
C LEU A 121 0.04 14.36 13.78
N GLU A 122 -0.79 15.25 14.34
CA GLU A 122 -2.05 15.67 13.73
C GLU A 122 -1.85 16.41 12.39
N LEU A 123 -0.72 17.10 12.21
CA LEU A 123 -0.35 17.68 10.92
C LEU A 123 0.27 16.66 9.97
N LEU A 124 1.05 15.73 10.47
CA LEU A 124 1.70 14.70 9.67
C LEU A 124 0.73 13.66 9.07
N ILE A 125 -0.47 13.48 9.62
CA ILE A 125 -1.49 12.59 9.02
C ILE A 125 -1.97 13.06 7.64
N ALA A 126 -1.84 14.35 7.33
CA ALA A 126 -2.18 14.90 6.02
C ALA A 126 -1.07 14.68 4.98
N ILE A 127 0.12 14.28 5.41
CA ILE A 127 1.32 14.13 4.56
C ILE A 127 1.59 12.65 4.36
N ASP A 128 1.36 12.20 3.17
CA ASP A 128 1.31 10.78 2.83
C ASP A 128 2.55 9.97 3.24
N GLU A 129 3.75 10.54 3.10
CA GLU A 129 5.01 9.89 3.51
C GLU A 129 5.06 9.59 5.02
N HIS A 130 4.40 10.41 5.84
CA HIS A 130 4.43 10.32 7.30
C HIS A 130 3.12 9.79 7.91
N ALA A 131 2.03 9.80 7.13
CA ALA A 131 0.68 9.53 7.60
C ALA A 131 0.53 8.16 8.26
N LEU A 132 1.15 7.11 7.70
CA LEU A 132 1.06 5.75 8.23
C LEU A 132 1.57 5.68 9.68
N ARG A 133 2.78 6.22 9.92
CA ARG A 133 3.39 6.24 11.26
C ARG A 133 2.65 7.16 12.19
N ALA A 134 2.22 8.34 11.72
CA ALA A 134 1.47 9.30 12.51
C ALA A 134 0.14 8.69 13.00
N HIS A 135 -0.62 8.05 12.13
CA HIS A 135 -1.83 7.33 12.53
C HIS A 135 -1.54 6.21 13.53
N TYR A 136 -0.47 5.44 13.34
CA TYR A 136 -0.11 4.37 14.29
C TYR A 136 0.19 4.92 15.69
N LEU A 137 1.00 5.99 15.80
CA LEU A 137 1.34 6.62 17.08
C LEU A 137 0.13 7.27 17.76
N LEU A 138 -0.75 7.94 17.01
CA LEU A 138 -2.02 8.47 17.50
C LEU A 138 -2.95 7.36 18.01
N ALA A 139 -3.00 6.23 17.32
CA ALA A 139 -3.76 5.07 17.74
C ALA A 139 -3.22 4.47 19.05
N GLU A 140 -1.90 4.33 19.16
CA GLU A 140 -1.25 3.84 20.39
C GLU A 140 -1.46 4.78 21.57
N HIS A 141 -1.39 6.11 21.33
CA HIS A 141 -1.68 7.11 22.35
C HIS A 141 -3.13 7.02 22.83
N ALA A 142 -4.10 7.03 21.90
CA ALA A 142 -5.52 6.92 22.24
C ALA A 142 -5.83 5.62 22.98
N ARG A 143 -5.23 4.48 22.57
CA ARG A 143 -5.38 3.18 23.22
C ARG A 143 -4.88 3.20 24.67
N ARG A 144 -3.75 3.85 24.96
CA ARG A 144 -3.21 3.97 26.33
C ARG A 144 -4.12 4.81 27.23
N ARG A 145 -4.90 5.72 26.66
CA ARG A 145 -5.88 6.56 27.36
C ARG A 145 -7.28 5.94 27.39
N GLU A 146 -7.43 4.71 26.91
CA GLU A 146 -8.70 3.99 26.82
C GLU A 146 -9.75 4.70 25.91
N ASP A 147 -9.31 5.66 25.07
CA ASP A 147 -10.14 6.22 24.03
C ASP A 147 -10.23 5.24 22.84
N HIS A 148 -11.10 4.25 23.03
CA HIS A 148 -11.24 3.14 22.10
C HIS A 148 -11.74 3.57 20.73
N GLU A 149 -12.59 4.60 20.67
CA GLU A 149 -13.10 5.11 19.39
C GLU A 149 -12.03 5.83 18.58
N ARG A 150 -11.24 6.71 19.24
CA ARG A 150 -10.14 7.41 18.58
C ARG A 150 -9.05 6.43 18.16
N ALA A 151 -8.71 5.45 19.00
CA ALA A 151 -7.77 4.39 18.69
C ALA A 151 -8.22 3.59 17.47
N LEU A 152 -9.50 3.20 17.42
CA LEU A 152 -10.09 2.45 16.32
C LEU A 152 -9.99 3.21 15.00
N ARG A 153 -10.39 4.50 14.98
CA ARG A 153 -10.30 5.34 13.77
C ARG A 153 -8.88 5.40 13.21
N HIS A 154 -7.90 5.62 14.08
CA HIS A 154 -6.51 5.72 13.63
C HIS A 154 -5.92 4.37 13.20
N TYR A 155 -6.21 3.27 13.90
CA TYR A 155 -5.78 1.94 13.43
C TYR A 155 -6.45 1.53 12.12
N GLU A 156 -7.71 1.89 11.90
CA GLU A 156 -8.37 1.66 10.62
C GLU A 156 -7.70 2.47 9.49
N ALA A 157 -7.25 3.69 9.76
CA ALA A 157 -6.48 4.48 8.82
C ALA A 157 -5.08 3.87 8.52
N VAL A 158 -4.45 3.21 9.52
CA VAL A 158 -3.23 2.41 9.30
C VAL A 158 -3.53 1.25 8.36
N LEU A 159 -4.56 0.45 8.63
CA LEU A 159 -4.94 -0.68 7.77
C LEU A 159 -5.39 -0.23 6.37
N GLY A 160 -5.95 0.97 6.24
CA GLY A 160 -6.28 1.56 4.95
C GLY A 160 -5.06 1.88 4.09
N ARG A 161 -3.88 2.04 4.71
CA ARG A 161 -2.60 2.30 4.03
C ARG A 161 -1.70 1.06 3.96
N ASP A 162 -1.70 0.24 4.99
CA ASP A 162 -0.95 -1.02 5.06
C ASP A 162 -1.82 -2.09 5.75
N VAL A 163 -2.46 -2.92 4.94
CA VAL A 163 -3.39 -3.99 5.40
C VAL A 163 -2.66 -5.04 6.25
N ASP A 164 -1.36 -5.21 6.03
CA ASP A 164 -0.52 -6.19 6.71
C ASP A 164 0.33 -5.59 7.83
N TYR A 165 0.01 -4.34 8.27
CA TYR A 165 0.75 -3.71 9.36
C TYR A 165 0.69 -4.58 10.63
N PRO A 166 1.86 -4.92 11.22
CA PRO A 166 1.95 -5.93 12.28
C PRO A 166 1.01 -5.66 13.45
N ASN A 167 0.22 -6.67 13.83
CA ASN A 167 -0.70 -6.68 14.96
C ASN A 167 -1.84 -5.66 14.94
N VAL A 168 -1.97 -4.80 13.94
CA VAL A 168 -3.02 -3.77 13.91
C VAL A 168 -4.38 -4.39 13.63
N ARG A 169 -4.48 -5.39 12.74
CA ARG A 169 -5.74 -6.09 12.46
C ARG A 169 -6.37 -6.69 13.72
N VAL A 170 -5.58 -7.38 14.54
CA VAL A 170 -6.06 -7.97 15.80
C VAL A 170 -6.51 -6.90 16.79
N ARG A 171 -5.81 -5.76 16.84
CA ARG A 171 -6.19 -4.62 17.68
C ARG A 171 -7.49 -3.98 17.23
N VAL A 172 -7.69 -3.81 15.92
CA VAL A 172 -8.93 -3.28 15.33
C VAL A 172 -10.11 -4.19 15.68
N GLU A 173 -9.98 -5.50 15.49
CA GLU A 173 -11.05 -6.46 15.85
C GLU A 173 -11.41 -6.38 17.33
N ARG A 174 -10.42 -6.34 18.22
CA ARG A 174 -10.63 -6.20 19.66
C ARG A 174 -11.31 -4.87 20.04
N LEU A 175 -10.87 -3.76 19.42
CA LEU A 175 -11.47 -2.43 19.67
C LEU A 175 -12.90 -2.35 19.13
N ARG A 176 -13.19 -2.96 17.98
CA ARG A 176 -14.56 -3.06 17.47
C ARG A 176 -15.50 -3.81 18.43
N GLN A 177 -15.01 -4.89 19.05
CA GLN A 177 -15.78 -5.58 20.09
C GLN A 177 -16.03 -4.70 21.31
N LEU A 178 -15.03 -3.95 21.76
CA LEU A 178 -15.13 -3.07 22.94
C LEU A 178 -16.03 -1.83 22.69
N THR A 179 -16.06 -1.32 21.47
CA THR A 179 -16.86 -0.14 21.09
C THR A 179 -18.27 -0.50 20.60
N GLY A 180 -18.64 -1.78 20.65
CA GLY A 180 -19.91 -2.25 20.08
C GLY A 180 -19.97 -2.18 18.56
N ARG A 181 -18.85 -1.86 17.88
CA ARG A 181 -18.66 -1.85 16.43
C ARG A 181 -18.06 -3.15 15.91
N ALA A 182 -18.37 -4.26 16.56
CA ALA A 182 -17.98 -5.58 16.06
C ALA A 182 -18.44 -5.72 14.61
N ALA A 183 -17.57 -6.28 13.74
CA ALA A 183 -18.02 -6.63 12.39
C ALA A 183 -19.25 -7.53 12.55
N PRO A 184 -20.36 -7.27 11.81
CA PRO A 184 -21.55 -8.09 11.93
C PRO A 184 -21.19 -9.56 11.72
N VAL A 185 -21.69 -10.41 12.60
CA VAL A 185 -21.50 -11.86 12.49
C VAL A 185 -22.15 -12.30 11.17
N ALA A 186 -21.60 -13.34 10.54
CA ALA A 186 -22.13 -13.83 9.28
C ALA A 186 -23.65 -14.08 9.38
N GLY A 187 -24.46 -13.23 8.71
CA GLY A 187 -25.91 -13.26 8.78
C GLY A 187 -26.60 -12.00 9.33
N GLU A 188 -25.89 -11.11 10.05
CA GLU A 188 -26.48 -9.84 10.49
C GLU A 188 -26.46 -8.79 9.38
N THR A 189 -27.59 -8.16 9.14
CA THR A 189 -27.75 -7.06 8.18
C THR A 189 -27.30 -5.76 8.83
N ILE A 190 -26.39 -5.03 8.19
CA ILE A 190 -25.97 -3.69 8.64
C ILE A 190 -27.14 -2.73 8.49
N ALA A 191 -27.51 -2.01 9.56
CA ALA A 191 -28.56 -1.00 9.50
C ALA A 191 -28.18 0.13 8.54
N ALA A 192 -29.11 0.57 7.71
CA ALA A 192 -28.89 1.59 6.69
C ALA A 192 -28.35 2.93 7.25
N GLY A 193 -28.60 3.22 8.54
CA GLY A 193 -28.11 4.41 9.23
C GLY A 193 -26.64 4.36 9.65
N ASP A 194 -26.02 3.18 9.68
CA ASP A 194 -24.64 3.00 10.14
C ASP A 194 -23.60 3.28 9.04
N VAL A 195 -24.06 3.42 7.79
CA VAL A 195 -23.21 3.65 6.62
C VAL A 195 -23.67 4.89 5.88
N VAL A 196 -22.78 5.88 5.76
CA VAL A 196 -23.07 7.11 5.02
C VAL A 196 -23.34 6.77 3.54
N GLY A 197 -24.51 7.21 3.03
CA GLY A 197 -24.90 7.00 1.63
C GLY A 197 -25.81 5.80 1.38
N VAL A 198 -26.27 5.09 2.43
CA VAL A 198 -27.27 4.02 2.30
C VAL A 198 -28.58 4.48 2.93
N GLN A 199 -29.64 4.58 2.12
CA GLN A 199 -30.99 4.95 2.59
C GLN A 199 -31.81 3.69 2.90
N ALA A 200 -32.65 3.75 3.95
CA ALA A 200 -33.60 2.71 4.25
C ALA A 200 -34.60 2.57 3.05
N GLY A 201 -34.78 1.35 2.57
CA GLY A 201 -35.62 1.07 1.38
C GLY A 201 -34.85 1.15 0.05
N ALA A 202 -33.54 1.33 0.07
CA ALA A 202 -32.70 1.32 -1.12
C ALA A 202 -32.65 -0.09 -1.76
N ARG A 203 -32.47 -0.13 -3.08
CA ARG A 203 -32.28 -1.35 -3.88
C ARG A 203 -31.23 -2.30 -3.29
N TYR A 204 -30.14 -1.74 -2.73
CA TYR A 204 -29.02 -2.52 -2.19
C TYR A 204 -29.04 -2.52 -0.66
N ARG A 205 -29.09 -3.69 -0.05
CA ARG A 205 -29.00 -3.89 1.39
C ARG A 205 -27.62 -4.42 1.74
N LEU A 206 -26.84 -3.66 2.50
CA LEU A 206 -25.52 -4.08 2.96
C LEU A 206 -25.67 -5.23 3.97
N VAL A 207 -24.81 -6.25 3.83
CA VAL A 207 -24.84 -7.45 4.68
C VAL A 207 -23.64 -7.46 5.62
N ARG A 208 -22.41 -7.38 5.08
CA ARG A 208 -21.17 -7.34 5.88
C ARG A 208 -20.02 -6.71 5.09
N GLU A 209 -18.98 -6.26 5.80
CA GLU A 209 -17.74 -5.81 5.18
C GLU A 209 -16.99 -7.00 4.59
N LEU A 210 -16.49 -6.85 3.36
CA LEU A 210 -15.62 -7.80 2.66
C LEU A 210 -14.16 -7.41 2.78
N GLY A 211 -13.89 -6.11 2.75
CA GLY A 211 -12.53 -5.57 2.84
C GLY A 211 -12.52 -4.05 2.86
N ARG A 212 -11.36 -3.51 3.24
CA ARG A 212 -11.12 -2.07 3.34
C ARG A 212 -9.81 -1.73 2.66
N GLY A 213 -9.85 -0.75 1.76
CA GLY A 213 -8.68 -0.25 1.04
C GLY A 213 -8.45 1.24 1.29
N ALA A 214 -7.45 1.82 0.63
CA ALA A 214 -7.10 3.24 0.77
C ALA A 214 -8.22 4.20 0.32
N THR A 215 -8.98 3.82 -0.70
CA THR A 215 -10.02 4.68 -1.29
C THR A 215 -11.40 4.43 -0.73
N GLY A 216 -11.67 3.25 -0.14
CA GLY A 216 -13.02 2.92 0.31
C GLY A 216 -13.14 1.57 1.00
N VAL A 217 -14.36 1.24 1.36
CA VAL A 217 -14.75 -0.03 1.98
C VAL A 217 -15.62 -0.82 1.02
N VAL A 218 -15.33 -2.11 0.89
CA VAL A 218 -16.12 -3.04 0.06
C VAL A 218 -17.03 -3.85 0.97
N TYR A 219 -18.31 -3.86 0.65
CA TYR A 219 -19.35 -4.61 1.37
C TYR A 219 -19.96 -5.70 0.48
N LEU A 220 -20.27 -6.84 1.09
CA LEU A 220 -21.28 -7.74 0.56
C LEU A 220 -22.64 -7.06 0.70
N ALA A 221 -23.41 -7.03 -0.37
CA ALA A 221 -24.76 -6.50 -0.36
C ALA A 221 -25.72 -7.40 -1.14
N ARG A 222 -27.01 -7.34 -0.76
CA ARG A 222 -28.10 -7.97 -1.50
C ARG A 222 -28.76 -6.95 -2.41
N ASP A 223 -28.76 -7.19 -3.72
CA ASP A 223 -29.60 -6.47 -4.68
C ASP A 223 -31.01 -7.00 -4.58
N ALA A 224 -31.91 -6.21 -3.98
CA ALA A 224 -33.30 -6.61 -3.72
C ALA A 224 -34.17 -6.71 -4.98
N GLU A 225 -33.80 -5.98 -6.05
CA GLU A 225 -34.53 -6.04 -7.33
C GLU A 225 -34.17 -7.28 -8.15
N LEU A 226 -32.89 -7.66 -8.16
CA LEU A 226 -32.39 -8.80 -8.94
C LEU A 226 -32.23 -10.06 -8.11
N ASP A 227 -32.54 -10.00 -6.82
CA ASP A 227 -32.41 -11.10 -5.84
C ASP A 227 -31.04 -11.82 -5.90
N ARG A 228 -29.95 -11.04 -5.95
CA ARG A 228 -28.58 -11.55 -6.03
C ARG A 228 -27.63 -10.84 -5.09
N ASP A 229 -26.55 -11.51 -4.73
CA ASP A 229 -25.47 -10.90 -3.97
C ASP A 229 -24.52 -10.14 -4.89
N VAL A 230 -24.06 -8.99 -4.44
CA VAL A 230 -23.15 -8.08 -5.14
C VAL A 230 -22.07 -7.57 -4.18
N ALA A 231 -20.97 -7.07 -4.72
CA ALA A 231 -19.98 -6.31 -3.96
C ALA A 231 -20.21 -4.81 -4.19
N ILE A 232 -20.24 -4.03 -3.10
CA ILE A 232 -20.39 -2.56 -3.18
C ILE A 232 -19.18 -1.90 -2.55
N LYS A 233 -18.44 -1.13 -3.34
CA LYS A 233 -17.33 -0.28 -2.88
C LYS A 233 -17.87 1.12 -2.59
N LEU A 234 -17.73 1.56 -1.33
CA LEU A 234 -18.11 2.91 -0.89
C LEU A 234 -16.86 3.73 -0.66
N LEU A 235 -16.83 4.95 -1.18
CA LEU A 235 -15.73 5.89 -0.93
C LEU A 235 -15.65 6.23 0.56
N HIS A 236 -14.45 6.31 1.12
CA HIS A 236 -14.29 6.74 2.51
C HIS A 236 -14.86 8.15 2.75
N PRO A 237 -15.62 8.37 3.85
CA PRO A 237 -16.20 9.68 4.16
C PRO A 237 -15.18 10.82 4.23
N HIS A 238 -13.98 10.55 4.75
CA HIS A 238 -12.92 11.55 4.86
C HIS A 238 -12.33 11.98 3.49
N LEU A 239 -12.49 11.15 2.45
CA LEU A 239 -12.10 11.49 1.08
C LEU A 239 -13.21 12.26 0.34
N ALA A 240 -14.38 12.42 0.95
CA ALA A 240 -15.54 13.09 0.40
C ALA A 240 -15.65 14.58 0.77
N GLY A 241 -14.72 15.09 1.60
CA GLY A 241 -14.71 16.50 2.05
C GLY A 241 -14.22 17.49 0.98
N THR A 242 -14.45 18.77 1.23
CA THR A 242 -14.42 19.89 0.29
C THR A 242 -13.14 20.14 -0.51
N ASP A 243 -12.01 19.52 -0.18
CA ASP A 243 -10.71 19.76 -0.84
C ASP A 243 -10.26 18.60 -1.76
N LYS A 244 -11.13 17.60 -2.02
CA LYS A 244 -10.69 16.33 -2.60
C LYS A 244 -11.53 15.88 -3.81
N GLN A 245 -11.91 16.82 -4.68
CA GLN A 245 -12.53 16.50 -5.96
C GLN A 245 -11.71 15.45 -6.73
N GLY A 246 -10.38 15.55 -6.71
CA GLY A 246 -9.48 14.57 -7.31
C GLY A 246 -9.59 13.14 -6.75
N ALA A 247 -9.96 12.93 -5.47
CA ALA A 247 -10.15 11.60 -4.92
C ALA A 247 -11.45 10.94 -5.43
N LEU A 248 -12.52 11.73 -5.53
CA LEU A 248 -13.80 11.30 -6.09
C LEU A 248 -13.69 10.98 -7.58
N ASP A 249 -13.02 11.86 -8.34
CA ASP A 249 -12.80 11.68 -9.77
C ASP A 249 -12.00 10.41 -10.04
N ARG A 250 -10.92 10.16 -9.28
CA ARG A 250 -10.14 8.92 -9.37
C ARG A 250 -10.96 7.69 -9.04
N PHE A 251 -11.77 7.73 -7.97
CA PHE A 251 -12.62 6.62 -7.56
C PHE A 251 -13.59 6.18 -8.67
N PHE A 252 -14.25 7.14 -9.32
CA PHE A 252 -15.15 6.82 -10.42
C PHE A 252 -14.43 6.58 -11.75
N HIS A 253 -13.26 7.20 -11.97
CA HIS A 253 -12.44 6.92 -13.14
C HIS A 253 -12.02 5.46 -13.17
N GLU A 254 -11.49 4.93 -12.07
CA GLU A 254 -11.15 3.51 -11.90
C GLU A 254 -12.33 2.59 -12.26
N ALA A 255 -13.53 2.90 -11.76
CA ALA A 255 -14.72 2.12 -12.06
C ALA A 255 -15.15 2.20 -13.52
N ARG A 256 -15.06 3.38 -14.16
CA ARG A 256 -15.37 3.55 -15.59
C ARG A 256 -14.38 2.78 -16.46
N VAL A 257 -13.10 2.77 -16.09
CA VAL A 257 -12.06 1.96 -16.77
C VAL A 257 -12.41 0.48 -16.67
N MET A 258 -12.71 -0.04 -15.47
CA MET A 258 -13.15 -1.44 -15.31
C MET A 258 -14.42 -1.73 -16.11
N ALA A 259 -15.41 -0.87 -16.09
CA ALA A 259 -16.67 -1.03 -16.82
C ALA A 259 -16.46 -1.09 -18.35
N SER A 260 -15.41 -0.43 -18.88
CA SER A 260 -15.04 -0.49 -20.28
C SER A 260 -14.44 -1.83 -20.70
N LEU A 261 -13.90 -2.59 -19.74
CA LEU A 261 -13.20 -3.87 -19.96
C LEU A 261 -14.18 -5.04 -19.82
N ARG A 262 -14.83 -5.44 -20.92
CA ARG A 262 -15.66 -6.66 -20.94
C ARG A 262 -14.79 -7.88 -21.19
N HIS A 263 -14.38 -8.56 -20.13
CA HIS A 263 -13.52 -9.73 -20.22
C HIS A 263 -13.84 -10.75 -19.09
N PRO A 264 -13.82 -12.07 -19.34
CA PRO A 264 -14.15 -13.07 -18.32
C PRO A 264 -13.24 -13.02 -17.09
N ASN A 265 -12.01 -12.54 -17.24
CA ASN A 265 -11.03 -12.41 -16.17
C ASN A 265 -10.87 -10.97 -15.64
N VAL A 266 -11.86 -10.10 -15.81
CA VAL A 266 -11.92 -8.77 -15.21
C VAL A 266 -13.22 -8.64 -14.42
N VAL A 267 -13.18 -8.04 -13.25
CA VAL A 267 -14.36 -7.78 -12.41
C VAL A 267 -15.38 -6.96 -13.17
N ALA A 268 -16.62 -7.44 -13.24
CA ALA A 268 -17.69 -6.72 -13.90
C ALA A 268 -18.22 -5.60 -12.97
N VAL A 269 -18.20 -4.37 -13.44
CA VAL A 269 -18.93 -3.26 -12.83
C VAL A 269 -20.38 -3.35 -13.28
N LEU A 270 -21.29 -3.39 -12.32
CA LEU A 270 -22.73 -3.57 -12.55
C LEU A 270 -23.51 -2.25 -12.52
N ASP A 271 -23.04 -1.32 -11.68
CA ASP A 271 -23.68 -0.02 -11.51
C ASP A 271 -22.72 1.00 -10.92
N LEU A 272 -22.92 2.29 -11.20
CA LEU A 272 -22.17 3.43 -10.68
C LEU A 272 -23.15 4.49 -10.19
N ASP A 273 -23.05 4.89 -8.93
CA ASP A 273 -23.89 5.93 -8.35
C ASP A 273 -23.00 7.02 -7.73
N GLU A 274 -22.84 8.11 -8.46
CA GLU A 274 -22.01 9.23 -8.03
C GLU A 274 -22.60 9.98 -6.83
N ALA A 275 -23.94 10.06 -6.75
CA ALA A 275 -24.62 10.75 -5.66
C ALA A 275 -24.42 10.01 -4.33
N SER A 276 -24.49 8.70 -4.33
CA SER A 276 -24.21 7.85 -3.16
C SER A 276 -22.75 7.44 -3.03
N ARG A 277 -21.88 7.87 -3.93
CA ARG A 277 -20.43 7.58 -3.96
C ARG A 277 -20.12 6.09 -3.87
N ARG A 278 -20.84 5.29 -4.65
CA ARG A 278 -20.75 3.84 -4.67
C ARG A 278 -20.47 3.26 -6.05
N ILE A 279 -19.77 2.14 -6.05
CA ILE A 279 -19.53 1.28 -7.21
C ILE A 279 -20.11 -0.08 -6.88
N VAL A 280 -21.01 -0.59 -7.72
CA VAL A 280 -21.58 -1.93 -7.58
C VAL A 280 -20.89 -2.87 -8.56
N MET A 281 -20.41 -3.99 -8.06
CA MET A 281 -19.60 -4.95 -8.82
C MET A 281 -20.14 -6.37 -8.62
N GLU A 282 -19.76 -7.28 -9.52
CA GLU A 282 -19.95 -8.71 -9.28
C GLU A 282 -19.27 -9.16 -7.98
N LEU A 283 -19.88 -10.10 -7.28
CA LEU A 283 -19.29 -10.68 -6.06
C LEU A 283 -18.28 -11.77 -6.41
N ALA A 284 -17.04 -11.61 -5.95
CA ALA A 284 -16.01 -12.64 -5.94
C ALA A 284 -16.13 -13.47 -4.66
N ALA A 285 -17.01 -14.45 -4.64
CA ALA A 285 -17.32 -15.23 -3.43
C ALA A 285 -16.19 -16.15 -2.97
N GLY A 286 -15.20 -16.43 -3.84
CA GLY A 286 -14.06 -17.30 -3.55
C GLY A 286 -12.87 -16.62 -2.86
N GLY A 287 -12.99 -15.34 -2.49
CA GLY A 287 -11.92 -14.58 -1.85
C GLY A 287 -10.81 -14.15 -2.81
N THR A 288 -9.67 -13.75 -2.27
CA THR A 288 -8.50 -13.28 -3.02
C THR A 288 -7.40 -14.33 -3.12
N LEU A 289 -6.50 -14.18 -4.09
CA LEU A 289 -5.29 -15.01 -4.17
C LEU A 289 -4.41 -14.86 -2.92
N ARG A 290 -4.38 -13.66 -2.32
CA ARG A 290 -3.68 -13.43 -1.04
C ARG A 290 -4.27 -14.31 0.08
N ASP A 291 -5.59 -14.35 0.21
CA ASP A 291 -6.26 -15.17 1.22
C ASP A 291 -5.99 -16.65 0.97
N LEU A 292 -6.07 -17.06 -0.30
CA LEU A 292 -5.78 -18.43 -0.70
C LEU A 292 -4.35 -18.86 -0.36
N LEU A 293 -3.35 -18.03 -0.65
CA LEU A 293 -1.93 -18.33 -0.33
C LEU A 293 -1.69 -18.36 1.18
N ARG A 294 -2.31 -17.45 1.92
CA ARG A 294 -2.21 -17.42 3.39
C ARG A 294 -2.84 -18.65 4.05
N GLU A 295 -4.01 -19.10 3.56
CA GLU A 295 -4.79 -20.16 4.20
C GLU A 295 -4.37 -21.56 3.74
N ARG A 296 -4.00 -21.70 2.48
CA ARG A 296 -3.77 -23.00 1.82
C ARG A 296 -2.35 -23.16 1.27
N GLY A 297 -1.47 -22.16 1.47
CA GLY A 297 -0.07 -22.18 1.05
C GLY A 297 0.15 -22.11 -0.46
N PRO A 298 1.37 -22.44 -0.93
CA PRO A 298 1.75 -22.45 -2.34
C PRO A 298 0.85 -23.31 -3.24
N ARG A 299 0.84 -22.98 -4.53
CA ARG A 299 -0.04 -23.65 -5.49
C ARG A 299 0.73 -24.70 -6.30
N THR A 300 0.02 -25.75 -6.73
CA THR A 300 0.59 -26.75 -7.65
C THR A 300 0.95 -26.09 -8.99
N LEU A 301 1.88 -26.73 -9.71
CA LEU A 301 2.38 -26.28 -10.98
C LEU A 301 1.25 -25.94 -11.97
N ARG A 302 0.33 -26.86 -12.14
CA ARG A 302 -0.81 -26.71 -13.03
C ARG A 302 -1.70 -25.53 -12.64
N ARG A 303 -2.08 -25.45 -11.36
CA ARG A 303 -2.99 -24.40 -10.88
C ARG A 303 -2.37 -22.99 -10.94
N ALA A 304 -1.06 -22.89 -10.65
CA ALA A 304 -0.36 -21.61 -10.73
C ALA A 304 -0.32 -21.10 -12.18
N VAL A 305 0.07 -21.96 -13.14
CA VAL A 305 0.19 -21.57 -14.55
C VAL A 305 -1.19 -21.34 -15.20
N GLU A 306 -2.22 -22.14 -14.86
CA GLU A 306 -3.60 -21.89 -15.31
C GLU A 306 -4.10 -20.51 -14.88
N ARG A 307 -3.89 -20.13 -13.62
CA ARG A 307 -4.30 -18.82 -13.09
C ARG A 307 -3.50 -17.69 -13.69
N HIS A 308 -2.19 -17.87 -13.80
CA HIS A 308 -1.32 -16.89 -14.43
C HIS A 308 -1.72 -16.61 -15.89
N THR A 309 -2.07 -17.66 -16.65
CA THR A 309 -2.58 -17.52 -18.01
C THR A 309 -3.85 -16.67 -18.06
N GLN A 310 -4.76 -16.81 -17.09
CA GLN A 310 -5.97 -15.99 -16.98
C GLN A 310 -5.65 -14.53 -16.64
N VAL A 311 -4.69 -14.30 -15.76
CA VAL A 311 -4.20 -12.94 -15.44
C VAL A 311 -3.63 -12.26 -16.67
N LEU A 312 -2.75 -12.94 -17.41
CA LEU A 312 -2.18 -12.41 -18.65
C LEU A 312 -3.24 -12.15 -19.73
N SER A 313 -4.31 -12.96 -19.77
CA SER A 313 -5.45 -12.75 -20.65
C SER A 313 -6.19 -11.43 -20.30
N ALA A 314 -6.43 -11.18 -19.01
CA ALA A 314 -7.02 -9.92 -18.53
C ALA A 314 -6.14 -8.71 -18.87
N LEU A 315 -4.84 -8.79 -18.56
CA LEU A 315 -3.87 -7.75 -18.88
C LEU A 315 -3.80 -7.50 -20.38
N SER A 316 -3.81 -8.54 -21.22
CA SER A 316 -3.84 -8.38 -22.68
C SER A 316 -5.08 -7.63 -23.17
N ALA A 317 -6.24 -7.86 -22.56
CA ALA A 317 -7.47 -7.13 -22.90
C ALA A 317 -7.38 -5.65 -22.48
N ALA A 318 -6.78 -5.34 -21.34
CA ALA A 318 -6.55 -3.98 -20.85
C ALA A 318 -5.52 -3.23 -21.73
N HIS A 319 -4.36 -3.84 -21.95
CA HIS A 319 -3.25 -3.22 -22.69
C HIS A 319 -3.60 -2.91 -24.15
N ARG A 320 -4.42 -3.75 -24.81
CA ARG A 320 -4.93 -3.44 -26.17
C ARG A 320 -5.81 -2.18 -26.21
N ARG A 321 -6.29 -1.70 -25.06
CA ARG A 321 -7.05 -0.44 -24.93
C ARG A 321 -6.21 0.70 -24.35
N GLY A 322 -4.89 0.51 -24.23
CA GLY A 322 -3.99 1.48 -23.63
C GLY A 322 -4.12 1.59 -22.10
N ILE A 323 -4.81 0.66 -21.45
CA ILE A 323 -5.02 0.67 -20.01
C ILE A 323 -3.94 -0.17 -19.36
N VAL A 324 -3.18 0.43 -18.42
CA VAL A 324 -2.18 -0.24 -17.58
C VAL A 324 -2.73 -0.38 -16.17
N HIS A 325 -2.62 -1.55 -15.57
CA HIS A 325 -3.22 -1.83 -14.26
C HIS A 325 -2.50 -1.13 -13.10
N CYS A 326 -1.18 -1.12 -13.13
CA CYS A 326 -0.27 -0.44 -12.19
C CYS A 326 -0.25 -0.95 -10.74
N ASP A 327 -1.22 -1.74 -10.28
CA ASP A 327 -1.32 -2.27 -8.90
C ASP A 327 -1.63 -3.77 -8.89
N LEU A 328 -0.99 -4.54 -9.77
CA LEU A 328 -1.16 -5.99 -9.82
C LEU A 328 -0.50 -6.65 -8.61
N LYS A 329 -1.31 -7.34 -7.80
CA LYS A 329 -0.90 -8.07 -6.59
C LYS A 329 -1.93 -9.14 -6.22
N PRO A 330 -1.61 -10.13 -5.36
CA PRO A 330 -2.54 -11.18 -4.98
C PRO A 330 -3.85 -10.70 -4.36
N GLY A 331 -3.86 -9.52 -3.72
CA GLY A 331 -5.09 -8.95 -3.16
C GLY A 331 -6.10 -8.46 -4.20
N ASN A 332 -5.63 -8.15 -5.42
CA ASN A 332 -6.46 -7.68 -6.53
C ASN A 332 -6.83 -8.81 -7.51
N LEU A 333 -6.39 -10.03 -7.24
CA LEU A 333 -6.75 -11.25 -7.97
C LEU A 333 -7.75 -12.04 -7.14
N MET A 334 -8.98 -12.11 -7.60
CA MET A 334 -10.10 -12.71 -6.89
C MET A 334 -10.66 -13.93 -7.61
N PHE A 335 -11.46 -14.72 -6.92
CA PHE A 335 -12.11 -15.91 -7.46
C PHE A 335 -13.63 -15.78 -7.38
N ARG A 336 -14.33 -16.06 -8.47
CA ARG A 336 -15.81 -16.05 -8.49
C ARG A 336 -16.41 -17.09 -7.55
N ARG A 337 -15.72 -18.22 -7.36
CA ARG A 337 -16.12 -19.34 -6.50
C ARG A 337 -14.90 -19.90 -5.80
N ASP A 338 -15.09 -20.91 -4.95
CA ASP A 338 -13.99 -21.57 -4.27
C ASP A 338 -12.85 -21.90 -5.26
N ALA A 339 -11.69 -21.35 -4.99
CA ALA A 339 -10.52 -21.37 -5.84
C ALA A 339 -10.02 -22.79 -6.18
N ASP A 340 -10.33 -23.79 -5.34
CA ASP A 340 -9.89 -25.16 -5.56
C ASP A 340 -10.85 -26.02 -6.41
N LYS A 341 -12.00 -25.45 -6.79
CA LYS A 341 -12.90 -26.13 -7.73
C LYS A 341 -12.34 -26.10 -9.16
N PRO A 342 -12.56 -27.16 -9.95
CA PRO A 342 -12.15 -27.16 -11.36
C PRO A 342 -12.83 -26.04 -12.16
N GLY A 343 -12.08 -25.42 -13.09
CA GLY A 343 -12.60 -24.41 -13.99
C GLY A 343 -12.96 -23.08 -13.31
N VAL A 344 -12.42 -22.82 -12.10
CA VAL A 344 -12.61 -21.53 -11.42
C VAL A 344 -11.81 -20.45 -12.12
N GLU A 345 -12.50 -19.36 -12.42
CA GLU A 345 -11.93 -18.18 -13.06
C GLU A 345 -11.33 -17.25 -12.03
N VAL A 346 -10.10 -16.79 -12.31
CA VAL A 346 -9.50 -15.62 -11.68
C VAL A 346 -10.07 -14.38 -12.33
N ILE A 347 -10.44 -13.40 -11.52
CA ILE A 347 -10.89 -12.09 -11.98
C ILE A 347 -10.00 -11.00 -11.38
N LEU A 348 -9.54 -10.11 -12.24
CA LEU A 348 -8.71 -8.97 -11.90
C LEU A 348 -9.61 -7.79 -11.56
N GLY A 349 -9.42 -7.21 -10.38
CA GLY A 349 -10.11 -6.02 -9.90
C GLY A 349 -9.14 -4.94 -9.44
N ASP A 350 -9.70 -3.83 -8.95
CA ASP A 350 -8.93 -2.69 -8.43
C ASP A 350 -7.85 -2.19 -9.40
N PHE A 351 -8.28 -1.66 -10.56
CA PHE A 351 -7.42 -0.90 -11.47
C PHE A 351 -7.06 0.45 -10.82
N GLY A 352 -6.27 0.40 -9.77
CA GLY A 352 -6.07 1.51 -8.82
C GLY A 352 -5.41 2.74 -9.43
N VAL A 353 -4.75 2.63 -10.58
CA VAL A 353 -4.14 3.75 -11.31
C VAL A 353 -4.14 3.44 -12.81
N ALA A 354 -5.27 3.02 -13.34
CA ALA A 354 -5.37 2.79 -14.78
C ALA A 354 -5.15 4.11 -15.52
N HIS A 355 -4.10 4.15 -16.33
CA HIS A 355 -3.84 5.29 -17.22
C HIS A 355 -4.52 5.02 -18.55
N LEU A 356 -5.49 5.86 -18.88
CA LEU A 356 -5.92 5.97 -20.27
C LEU A 356 -4.82 6.77 -21.01
N PRO A 357 -4.44 6.38 -22.24
CA PRO A 357 -3.61 7.23 -23.08
C PRO A 357 -4.30 8.59 -23.25
N ASP A 358 -3.52 9.66 -23.17
CA ASP A 358 -4.02 10.98 -23.57
C ASP A 358 -4.28 11.03 -25.09
N GLU A 359 -4.80 12.15 -25.58
CA GLU A 359 -5.06 12.34 -27.03
C GLU A 359 -3.78 12.22 -27.89
N THR A 360 -2.60 12.30 -27.29
CA THR A 360 -1.29 12.13 -27.92
C THR A 360 -0.77 10.71 -27.86
N GLY A 361 -1.46 9.81 -27.15
CA GLY A 361 -1.04 8.44 -26.91
C GLY A 361 -0.01 8.29 -25.78
N ALA A 362 0.36 9.39 -25.10
CA ALA A 362 1.23 9.35 -23.95
C ALA A 362 0.47 8.87 -22.71
N VAL A 363 1.07 7.97 -21.95
CA VAL A 363 0.53 7.54 -20.66
C VAL A 363 0.79 8.66 -19.66
N ALA A 364 -0.26 9.22 -19.05
CA ALA A 364 -0.11 10.27 -18.04
C ALA A 364 0.80 9.79 -16.90
N ALA A 365 1.67 10.67 -16.42
CA ALA A 365 2.55 10.35 -15.31
C ALA A 365 1.72 9.91 -14.09
N VAL A 366 2.12 8.79 -13.50
CA VAL A 366 1.50 8.29 -12.27
C VAL A 366 1.72 9.30 -11.16
N GLU A 367 0.65 9.97 -10.70
CA GLU A 367 0.75 10.64 -9.40
C GLU A 367 1.12 9.58 -8.35
N ARG A 368 2.27 9.75 -7.72
CA ARG A 368 2.77 8.83 -6.68
C ARG A 368 1.74 8.78 -5.56
N ARG A 369 1.00 7.67 -5.47
CA ARG A 369 0.33 7.35 -4.22
C ARG A 369 1.40 6.95 -3.20
N PRO A 370 1.32 7.38 -1.95
CA PRO A 370 2.12 6.79 -0.89
C PRO A 370 1.68 5.35 -0.75
N GLU A 371 2.55 4.46 -1.12
CA GLU A 371 2.20 3.07 -1.26
C GLU A 371 2.44 2.33 0.05
N ALA A 372 1.46 1.52 0.44
CA ALA A 372 1.65 0.53 1.47
C ALA A 372 2.86 -0.35 1.12
N VAL A 373 3.71 -0.65 2.10
CA VAL A 373 4.94 -1.45 1.93
C VAL A 373 4.69 -2.76 1.18
N GLY A 374 3.48 -3.36 1.37
CA GLY A 374 3.06 -4.57 0.66
C GLY A 374 2.93 -4.39 -0.86
N THR A 375 2.47 -3.24 -1.32
CA THR A 375 2.35 -2.93 -2.77
C THR A 375 3.71 -2.71 -3.42
N LEU A 376 4.67 -2.09 -2.71
CA LEU A 376 6.03 -1.87 -3.20
C LEU A 376 6.74 -3.18 -3.62
N ALA A 377 6.33 -4.32 -3.06
CA ALA A 377 6.93 -5.61 -3.39
C ALA A 377 6.70 -6.02 -4.85
N TYR A 378 5.58 -5.64 -5.46
CA TYR A 378 5.21 -6.00 -6.85
C TYR A 378 5.62 -4.95 -7.87
N MET A 379 5.99 -3.76 -7.43
CA MET A 379 6.28 -2.62 -8.28
C MET A 379 7.56 -2.83 -9.08
N SER A 380 7.50 -2.58 -10.37
CA SER A 380 8.65 -2.68 -11.26
C SER A 380 9.71 -1.58 -11.00
N PRO A 381 10.98 -1.77 -11.44
CA PRO A 381 12.02 -0.77 -11.26
C PRO A 381 11.69 0.59 -11.89
N GLU A 382 11.12 0.59 -13.09
CA GLU A 382 10.72 1.81 -13.80
C GLU A 382 9.51 2.49 -13.14
N GLN A 383 8.53 1.73 -12.69
CA GLN A 383 7.35 2.25 -12.00
C GLN A 383 7.75 3.00 -10.72
N ARG A 384 8.80 2.54 -10.02
CA ARG A 384 9.37 3.25 -8.87
C ARG A 384 9.97 4.61 -9.22
N ARG A 385 10.33 4.84 -10.48
CA ARG A 385 10.80 6.13 -11.00
C ARG A 385 9.66 7.01 -11.52
N GLY A 386 8.42 6.48 -11.51
CA GLY A 386 7.24 7.16 -12.04
C GLY A 386 6.96 6.87 -13.51
N GLU A 387 7.72 5.94 -14.12
CA GLU A 387 7.52 5.51 -15.51
C GLU A 387 6.61 4.28 -15.51
N VAL A 388 5.53 4.32 -16.28
CA VAL A 388 4.54 3.24 -16.32
C VAL A 388 4.30 2.80 -17.76
N SER A 389 4.24 1.49 -17.97
CA SER A 389 3.95 0.88 -19.25
C SER A 389 3.33 -0.51 -19.06
N PRO A 390 2.80 -1.14 -20.12
CA PRO A 390 2.38 -2.56 -20.08
C PRO A 390 3.44 -3.51 -19.52
N ALA A 391 4.72 -3.21 -19.71
CA ALA A 391 5.83 -4.01 -19.18
C ALA A 391 5.88 -3.97 -17.63
N SER A 392 5.37 -2.92 -16.99
CA SER A 392 5.29 -2.84 -15.53
C SER A 392 4.33 -3.86 -14.95
N ASP A 393 3.17 -4.08 -15.59
CA ASP A 393 2.22 -5.12 -15.18
C ASP A 393 2.79 -6.53 -15.40
N LEU A 394 3.59 -6.72 -16.45
CA LEU A 394 4.26 -8.01 -16.70
C LEU A 394 5.27 -8.33 -15.62
N TYR A 395 6.06 -7.35 -15.17
CA TYR A 395 6.95 -7.53 -14.03
C TYR A 395 6.17 -7.97 -12.77
N ALA A 396 5.11 -7.24 -12.44
CA ALA A 396 4.26 -7.58 -11.31
C ALA A 396 3.65 -8.98 -11.46
N SER A 397 3.26 -9.38 -12.67
CA SER A 397 2.71 -10.72 -12.93
C SER A 397 3.75 -11.83 -12.71
N GLY A 398 5.02 -11.58 -13.03
CA GLY A 398 6.14 -12.48 -12.72
C GLY A 398 6.35 -12.65 -11.21
N VAL A 399 6.28 -11.55 -10.44
CA VAL A 399 6.34 -11.58 -8.96
C VAL A 399 5.18 -12.40 -8.39
N VAL A 400 3.97 -12.19 -8.89
CA VAL A 400 2.78 -12.96 -8.45
C VAL A 400 2.90 -14.43 -8.79
N LEU A 401 3.42 -14.78 -9.97
CA LEU A 401 3.64 -16.18 -10.35
C LEU A 401 4.68 -16.85 -9.42
N TYR A 402 5.78 -16.17 -9.12
CA TYR A 402 6.76 -16.62 -8.15
C TYR A 402 6.11 -16.89 -6.78
N GLU A 403 5.32 -15.94 -6.29
CA GLU A 403 4.63 -16.06 -5.00
C GLU A 403 3.60 -17.21 -5.00
N MET A 404 2.93 -17.47 -6.12
CA MET A 404 2.04 -18.64 -6.22
C MET A 404 2.79 -19.96 -5.99
N PHE A 405 4.07 -20.06 -6.37
CA PHE A 405 4.88 -21.25 -6.17
C PHE A 405 5.53 -21.36 -4.80
N THR A 406 5.88 -20.23 -4.19
CA THR A 406 6.70 -20.20 -2.98
C THR A 406 5.91 -19.80 -1.72
N GLY A 407 4.75 -19.15 -1.89
CA GLY A 407 3.95 -18.57 -0.80
C GLY A 407 4.47 -17.23 -0.30
N HIS A 408 5.55 -16.70 -0.88
CA HIS A 408 6.13 -15.41 -0.50
C HIS A 408 6.76 -14.70 -1.71
N VAL A 409 6.94 -13.38 -1.60
CA VAL A 409 7.67 -12.61 -2.62
C VAL A 409 9.17 -12.94 -2.59
N PRO A 410 9.92 -12.74 -3.72
CA PRO A 410 11.33 -13.16 -3.84
C PRO A 410 12.32 -12.39 -2.96
N TRP A 411 11.92 -11.33 -2.31
CA TRP A 411 12.79 -10.44 -1.50
C TRP A 411 12.25 -10.18 -0.11
N SER A 412 13.17 -9.89 0.81
CA SER A 412 12.82 -9.45 2.15
C SER A 412 12.20 -8.05 2.15
N ARG A 413 11.47 -7.71 3.20
CA ARG A 413 10.92 -6.36 3.41
C ARG A 413 12.02 -5.29 3.35
N ASP A 414 13.18 -5.56 3.95
CA ASP A 414 14.30 -4.63 3.96
C ASP A 414 14.89 -4.41 2.56
N ALA A 415 14.98 -5.45 1.74
CA ALA A 415 15.42 -5.34 0.35
C ALA A 415 14.42 -4.52 -0.49
N VAL A 416 13.10 -4.69 -0.25
CA VAL A 416 12.06 -3.89 -0.89
C VAL A 416 12.22 -2.41 -0.55
N MET A 417 12.39 -2.10 0.73
CA MET A 417 12.54 -0.72 1.22
C MET A 417 13.85 -0.08 0.78
N ALA A 418 14.94 -0.84 0.79
CA ALA A 418 16.26 -0.36 0.36
C ALA A 418 16.40 -0.26 -1.17
N GLY A 419 15.46 -0.80 -1.94
CA GLY A 419 15.56 -0.87 -3.41
C GLY A 419 16.68 -1.79 -3.92
N THR A 420 17.10 -2.76 -3.11
CA THR A 420 18.25 -3.66 -3.40
C THR A 420 17.82 -5.01 -4.00
N ARG A 421 16.74 -5.04 -4.76
CA ARG A 421 16.25 -6.25 -5.44
C ARG A 421 17.19 -6.67 -6.56
N ARG A 422 17.37 -7.99 -6.72
CA ARG A 422 18.23 -8.59 -7.74
C ARG A 422 17.43 -9.58 -8.58
N ALA A 423 17.80 -9.74 -9.84
CA ALA A 423 17.23 -10.78 -10.71
C ALA A 423 17.43 -12.19 -10.12
N SER A 424 18.59 -12.44 -9.46
CA SER A 424 18.86 -13.73 -8.79
C SER A 424 17.87 -14.07 -7.66
N ASP A 425 17.12 -13.10 -7.16
CA ASP A 425 16.17 -13.32 -6.07
C ASP A 425 14.92 -14.11 -6.54
N PHE A 426 14.69 -14.17 -7.86
CA PHE A 426 13.57 -14.92 -8.48
C PHE A 426 13.83 -16.40 -8.70
N GLN A 427 14.88 -16.99 -8.13
CA GLN A 427 15.17 -18.41 -8.32
C GLN A 427 14.18 -19.29 -7.54
N LEU A 428 13.43 -20.10 -8.26
CA LEU A 428 12.51 -21.07 -7.68
C LEU A 428 13.27 -22.22 -7.03
N PRO A 429 12.86 -22.69 -5.84
CA PRO A 429 13.44 -23.89 -5.24
C PRO A 429 13.26 -25.13 -6.14
N ARG A 430 14.35 -25.86 -6.39
CA ARG A 430 14.31 -27.08 -7.24
C ARG A 430 13.31 -28.12 -6.73
N SER A 431 13.09 -28.20 -5.43
CA SER A 431 12.13 -29.08 -4.79
C SER A 431 10.69 -28.93 -5.28
N ILE A 432 10.33 -27.76 -5.84
CA ILE A 432 8.99 -27.54 -6.41
C ILE A 432 8.77 -28.36 -7.69
N PHE A 433 9.85 -28.76 -8.37
CA PHE A 433 9.83 -29.41 -9.69
C PHE A 433 10.59 -30.74 -9.72
N GLU A 434 10.75 -31.42 -8.58
CA GLU A 434 11.50 -32.69 -8.51
C GLU A 434 10.96 -33.73 -9.51
N ASP A 435 9.63 -33.81 -9.65
CA ASP A 435 8.98 -34.75 -10.55
C ASP A 435 8.96 -34.30 -12.03
N ALA A 436 9.30 -33.02 -12.31
CA ALA A 436 9.24 -32.45 -13.66
C ALA A 436 10.30 -31.37 -13.90
N PRO A 437 11.62 -31.67 -13.83
CA PRO A 437 12.69 -30.67 -13.89
C PRO A 437 12.66 -29.80 -15.15
N ALA A 438 12.39 -30.39 -16.32
CA ALA A 438 12.31 -29.66 -17.59
C ALA A 438 11.14 -28.65 -17.66
N LEU A 439 10.04 -28.93 -16.95
CA LEU A 439 8.95 -27.96 -16.78
C LEU A 439 9.36 -26.84 -15.82
N GLY A 440 10.08 -27.19 -14.75
CA GLY A 440 10.63 -26.22 -13.80
C GLY A 440 11.55 -25.20 -14.46
N GLU A 441 12.47 -25.66 -15.30
CA GLU A 441 13.36 -24.78 -16.10
C GLU A 441 12.55 -23.85 -17.02
N SER A 442 11.48 -24.36 -17.63
CA SER A 442 10.64 -23.57 -18.52
C SER A 442 9.80 -22.51 -17.77
N VAL A 443 9.33 -22.85 -16.57
CA VAL A 443 8.63 -21.91 -15.69
C VAL A 443 9.59 -20.84 -15.19
N GLN A 444 10.81 -21.23 -14.78
CA GLN A 444 11.85 -20.30 -14.35
C GLN A 444 12.20 -19.32 -15.48
N ALA A 445 12.42 -19.80 -16.69
CA ALA A 445 12.71 -18.95 -17.85
C ALA A 445 11.57 -17.97 -18.14
N HIS A 446 10.30 -18.38 -17.96
CA HIS A 446 9.16 -17.49 -18.13
C HIS A 446 9.12 -16.41 -17.05
N ILE A 447 9.38 -16.73 -15.77
CA ILE A 447 9.47 -15.76 -14.69
C ILE A 447 10.62 -14.77 -14.94
N ASP A 448 11.80 -15.25 -15.30
CA ASP A 448 12.98 -14.43 -15.60
C ASP A 448 12.70 -13.44 -16.74
N HIS A 449 11.99 -13.90 -17.78
CA HIS A 449 11.60 -13.04 -18.90
C HIS A 449 10.59 -11.96 -18.51
N LEU A 450 9.61 -12.28 -17.67
CA LEU A 450 8.62 -11.31 -17.17
C LEU A 450 9.23 -10.31 -16.21
N ALA A 451 10.14 -10.76 -15.34
CA ALA A 451 10.70 -9.98 -14.24
C ALA A 451 12.10 -9.38 -14.58
N ASP A 452 12.49 -9.33 -15.86
CA ASP A 452 13.74 -8.67 -16.27
C ASP A 452 13.75 -7.22 -15.73
N PRO A 453 14.83 -6.78 -15.06
CA PRO A 453 14.96 -5.41 -14.57
C PRO A 453 14.83 -4.34 -15.66
N ASP A 454 15.23 -4.66 -16.89
CA ASP A 454 15.10 -3.83 -18.07
C ASP A 454 13.74 -4.07 -18.74
N ALA A 455 12.85 -3.08 -18.67
CA ALA A 455 11.51 -3.16 -19.24
C ALA A 455 11.50 -3.47 -20.75
N SER A 456 12.56 -3.06 -21.48
CA SER A 456 12.68 -3.27 -22.93
C SER A 456 12.99 -4.73 -23.29
N LYS A 457 13.48 -5.52 -22.35
CA LYS A 457 13.78 -6.94 -22.54
C LYS A 457 12.62 -7.86 -22.17
N ARG A 458 11.59 -7.32 -21.51
CA ARG A 458 10.39 -8.10 -21.21
C ARG A 458 9.58 -8.37 -22.47
N PRO A 459 8.83 -9.48 -22.52
CA PRO A 459 8.01 -9.79 -23.66
C PRO A 459 6.87 -8.77 -23.81
N THR A 460 6.27 -8.69 -24.97
CA THR A 460 4.95 -8.06 -25.07
C THR A 460 3.91 -8.92 -24.35
N THR A 461 2.79 -8.30 -23.95
CA THR A 461 1.73 -9.05 -23.22
C THR A 461 1.18 -10.23 -24.04
N LEU A 462 1.10 -10.10 -25.36
CA LEU A 462 0.69 -11.20 -26.25
C LEU A 462 1.73 -12.34 -26.29
N GLN A 463 3.01 -12.00 -26.28
CA GLN A 463 4.09 -13.01 -26.22
C GLN A 463 4.07 -13.73 -24.87
N ALA A 464 3.96 -12.99 -23.75
CA ALA A 464 3.84 -13.54 -22.42
C ALA A 464 2.64 -14.50 -22.29
N LEU A 465 1.48 -14.08 -22.81
CA LEU A 465 0.28 -14.92 -22.83
C LEU A 465 0.49 -16.21 -23.65
N ALA A 466 1.09 -16.12 -24.83
CA ALA A 466 1.38 -17.28 -25.67
C ALA A 466 2.40 -18.23 -25.01
N GLU A 467 3.40 -17.70 -24.29
CA GLU A 467 4.35 -18.49 -23.50
C GLU A 467 3.64 -19.26 -22.37
N ALA A 468 2.80 -18.57 -21.59
CA ALA A 468 2.04 -19.19 -20.51
C ALA A 468 1.06 -20.25 -21.03
N GLN A 469 0.43 -20.04 -22.19
CA GLN A 469 -0.44 -21.03 -22.85
C GLN A 469 0.35 -22.30 -23.22
N ARG A 470 1.52 -22.16 -23.87
CA ARG A 470 2.40 -23.30 -24.19
C ARG A 470 2.87 -24.03 -22.94
N LEU A 471 3.22 -23.33 -21.87
CA LEU A 471 3.57 -23.94 -20.58
C LEU A 471 2.39 -24.76 -20.03
N LYS A 472 1.19 -24.19 -20.03
CA LYS A 472 -0.04 -24.88 -19.58
C LYS A 472 -0.29 -26.17 -20.38
N GLU A 473 -0.18 -26.11 -21.72
CA GLU A 473 -0.35 -27.28 -22.59
C GLU A 473 0.69 -28.40 -22.29
N ARG A 474 1.96 -28.01 -22.10
CA ARG A 474 3.03 -28.95 -21.73
C ARG A 474 2.80 -29.58 -20.36
N ILE A 475 2.32 -28.82 -19.37
CA ILE A 475 2.00 -29.31 -18.03
C ILE A 475 0.86 -30.33 -18.11
N ILE A 476 -0.19 -30.03 -18.87
CA ILE A 476 -1.32 -30.96 -19.09
C ILE A 476 -0.86 -32.25 -19.81
N ALA A 477 -0.06 -32.13 -20.85
CA ALA A 477 0.46 -33.25 -21.60
C ALA A 477 1.38 -34.16 -20.75
N ALA A 478 2.13 -33.58 -19.81
CA ALA A 478 2.98 -34.32 -18.88
C ALA A 478 2.22 -34.94 -17.70
N GLY A 479 0.91 -34.68 -17.57
CA GLY A 479 0.12 -35.16 -16.42
C GLY A 479 0.56 -34.56 -15.09
N ALA A 480 1.34 -33.46 -15.09
CA ALA A 480 1.81 -32.80 -13.88
C ALA A 480 0.66 -32.13 -13.13
N ALA A 481 0.64 -32.28 -11.78
CA ALA A 481 -0.44 -31.83 -10.92
C ALA A 481 -0.36 -30.31 -10.62
#